data_cf23518e6154698fd4fb441936749e53
#
_entry.id   cf23518e6154698fd4fb441936749e53
#
_cell.length_a   1.000
_cell.length_b   1.000
_cell.length_c   1.000
_cell.angle_alpha   90.00
_cell.angle_beta   90.00
_cell.angle_gamma   90.00
#
_symmetry.space_group_name_H-M   'P 1'
#
loop_
_entity.id
_entity.type
_entity.pdbx_description
1 polymer ?
#
loop_
_entity_poly.entity_id
_entity_poly.type
_entity_poly.pdbx_seq_one_letter_code
_entity_poly.pdbx_strand_id
1 'polypeptide(L)'
;MRESRTRELMSYSYSKTQNSGSRALVASLAVVVSCFFLSSLKADVVVQSSGKRIEGVTVLSAKWDQVLFKQGGNTVKLLGDKVSSIQRESAYLQPVRSAISSGDYARALSSISKLDGRGLKGWQAAELQYLKGKAHLAAGEAGKADGVFKEFVAANKETKDYWLPHAIYGRGQASLDLGRGNSAQTHFQGLAPYGPTWVLRAKLGEAQGLFLAKKYVESRAKFNEVANNRKAPDSLKVAAVVGRIDVIVSQKQYDKAISDLEKTFFTGSTARGLDYGKSRAKATYLMGVCYKGLTGKGNLEKAEIWLLKAAVLYRHHKDIYVNSCNGLVDVYKQLGRTERATEWGRRAGGKS
;
A
#
# COMPACT_ATOMS: atom_id res chain seq x y z
N MET A 1 61.41 -9.83 -1.14
CA MET A 1 61.97 -9.89 -2.50
C MET A 1 61.02 -9.22 -3.44
N ARG A 2 61.49 -8.09 -3.89
CA ARG A 2 61.51 -7.45 -5.23
C ARG A 2 60.14 -7.06 -5.75
N GLU A 3 59.87 -5.79 -5.71
CA GLU A 3 60.22 -4.69 -6.67
C GLU A 3 59.22 -4.65 -7.82
N SER A 4 58.44 -3.58 -7.91
CA SER A 4 58.69 -2.26 -8.52
C SER A 4 58.72 -2.34 -10.07
N ARG A 5 57.90 -1.48 -10.67
CA ARG A 5 58.05 -0.77 -11.96
C ARG A 5 56.68 -0.46 -12.55
N THR A 6 56.35 0.62 -13.17
CA THR A 6 56.98 1.93 -13.43
C THR A 6 55.86 2.84 -13.96
N ARG A 7 55.91 4.10 -13.58
CA ARG A 7 55.12 5.18 -14.20
C ARG A 7 55.73 5.46 -15.60
N GLU A 8 54.86 5.61 -16.59
CA GLU A 8 55.25 6.34 -17.79
C GLU A 8 54.23 7.42 -18.12
N LEU A 9 54.80 8.63 -18.10
CA LEU A 9 54.21 9.89 -18.53
C LEU A 9 54.21 9.93 -20.05
N MET A 10 53.11 10.22 -20.70
CA MET A 10 53.17 10.79 -22.04
C MET A 10 52.46 12.15 -22.06
N SER A 11 53.29 13.16 -22.10
CA SER A 11 52.96 14.53 -22.49
C SER A 11 52.71 14.58 -24.01
N TYR A 12 51.55 15.10 -24.42
CA TYR A 12 51.37 15.54 -25.80
C TYR A 12 51.18 17.03 -25.87
N SER A 13 52.06 17.62 -26.64
CA SER A 13 52.25 19.03 -26.89
C SER A 13 51.06 19.65 -27.61
N TYR A 14 50.70 20.82 -27.15
CA TYR A 14 49.76 21.73 -27.81
C TYR A 14 50.44 22.45 -29.00
N SER A 15 49.96 22.26 -30.22
CA SER A 15 50.25 23.15 -31.32
C SER A 15 49.04 24.04 -31.60
N LYS A 16 49.30 25.33 -31.46
CA LYS A 16 48.45 26.45 -31.80
C LYS A 16 48.38 26.55 -33.33
N THR A 17 47.18 26.43 -33.91
CA THR A 17 46.91 27.04 -35.22
C THR A 17 45.63 27.85 -35.10
N GLN A 18 45.83 29.16 -35.20
CA GLN A 18 44.74 30.10 -35.43
C GLN A 18 44.16 29.84 -36.84
N ASN A 19 42.86 29.72 -36.92
CA ASN A 19 42.13 30.10 -38.15
C ASN A 19 40.78 30.73 -37.78
N SER A 20 40.71 31.96 -38.19
CA SER A 20 39.58 32.86 -38.14
C SER A 20 38.52 32.43 -39.15
N GLY A 21 37.34 32.05 -38.71
CA GLY A 21 36.22 31.83 -39.60
C GLY A 21 35.24 30.81 -39.08
N SER A 22 34.33 31.19 -38.21
CA SER A 22 32.99 30.63 -38.07
C SER A 22 32.31 31.08 -36.77
N ARG A 23 32.13 32.40 -36.67
CA ARG A 23 31.24 32.96 -35.62
C ARG A 23 29.74 32.87 -35.97
N ALA A 24 29.39 32.27 -37.10
CA ALA A 24 28.00 32.19 -37.59
C ALA A 24 27.30 30.85 -37.32
N LEU A 25 28.00 29.80 -36.85
CA LEU A 25 27.43 28.45 -36.72
C LEU A 25 27.08 28.05 -35.27
N VAL A 26 27.48 28.83 -34.28
CA VAL A 26 27.22 28.52 -32.86
C VAL A 26 25.87 29.10 -32.40
N ALA A 27 25.34 30.11 -33.08
CA ALA A 27 24.06 30.71 -32.73
C ALA A 27 22.81 29.87 -33.12
N SER A 28 22.95 28.98 -34.11
CA SER A 28 21.83 28.16 -34.60
C SER A 28 21.64 26.84 -33.83
N LEU A 29 22.64 26.36 -33.09
CA LEU A 29 22.51 25.12 -32.29
C LEU A 29 21.92 25.37 -30.90
N ALA A 30 22.03 26.60 -30.38
CA ALA A 30 21.46 26.96 -29.07
C ALA A 30 19.93 27.12 -29.08
N VAL A 31 19.31 27.38 -30.23
CA VAL A 31 17.86 27.54 -30.34
C VAL A 31 17.14 26.18 -30.48
N VAL A 32 17.80 25.15 -31.01
CA VAL A 32 17.20 23.82 -31.21
C VAL A 32 17.22 23.00 -29.88
N VAL A 33 18.17 23.24 -28.97
CA VAL A 33 18.23 22.55 -27.68
C VAL A 33 17.24 23.16 -26.68
N SER A 34 16.79 24.40 -26.85
CA SER A 34 15.83 25.03 -25.96
C SER A 34 14.36 24.59 -26.16
N CYS A 35 14.06 23.89 -27.27
CA CYS A 35 12.69 23.40 -27.54
C CYS A 35 12.44 21.96 -27.05
N PHE A 36 13.44 21.26 -26.47
CA PHE A 36 13.26 19.91 -25.93
C PHE A 36 13.11 19.84 -24.42
N PHE A 37 13.11 20.96 -23.71
CA PHE A 37 12.46 21.03 -22.38
C PHE A 37 10.96 21.31 -22.56
N LEU A 38 10.29 20.51 -23.37
CA LEU A 38 8.89 20.22 -23.11
C LEU A 38 8.90 19.62 -21.69
N SER A 39 8.63 20.48 -20.69
CA SER A 39 8.15 20.02 -19.40
C SER A 39 7.21 18.88 -19.70
N SER A 40 7.58 17.65 -19.31
CA SER A 40 6.68 16.53 -19.38
C SER A 40 5.44 16.99 -18.61
N LEU A 41 4.39 17.38 -19.33
CA LEU A 41 3.10 17.68 -18.74
C LEU A 41 2.79 16.43 -17.92
N LYS A 42 2.98 16.55 -16.61
CA LYS A 42 2.66 15.48 -15.69
C LYS A 42 1.17 15.25 -15.86
N ALA A 43 0.83 14.15 -16.46
CA ALA A 43 -0.53 13.80 -16.76
C ALA A 43 -1.15 13.04 -15.59
N ASP A 44 -2.47 13.08 -15.50
CA ASP A 44 -3.19 12.30 -14.52
C ASP A 44 -3.00 10.79 -14.76
N VAL A 45 -3.18 9.99 -13.72
CA VAL A 45 -3.14 8.54 -13.76
C VAL A 45 -4.44 7.97 -13.23
N VAL A 46 -5.03 7.03 -13.96
CA VAL A 46 -6.19 6.25 -13.53
C VAL A 46 -5.76 4.79 -13.37
N VAL A 47 -5.96 4.22 -12.17
CA VAL A 47 -5.66 2.83 -11.89
C VAL A 47 -6.97 2.05 -11.78
N GLN A 48 -7.13 1.03 -12.59
CA GLN A 48 -8.31 0.16 -12.55
C GLN A 48 -8.25 -0.82 -11.36
N SER A 49 -9.39 -1.34 -10.96
CA SER A 49 -9.50 -2.38 -9.91
C SER A 49 -8.79 -3.69 -10.28
N SER A 50 -8.51 -3.90 -11.56
CA SER A 50 -7.67 -5.00 -12.08
C SER A 50 -6.16 -4.77 -11.88
N GLY A 51 -5.75 -3.58 -11.43
CA GLY A 51 -4.34 -3.18 -11.34
C GLY A 51 -3.80 -2.49 -12.60
N LYS A 52 -4.55 -2.46 -13.71
CA LYS A 52 -4.12 -1.79 -14.95
C LYS A 52 -3.99 -0.28 -14.70
N ARG A 53 -2.81 0.27 -14.98
CA ARG A 53 -2.54 1.72 -14.94
C ARG A 53 -2.78 2.33 -16.30
N ILE A 54 -3.46 3.46 -16.35
CA ILE A 54 -3.71 4.27 -17.54
C ILE A 54 -3.05 5.62 -17.26
N GLU A 55 -1.96 5.87 -17.91
CA GLU A 55 -1.13 7.07 -17.75
C GLU A 55 -1.30 8.02 -18.94
N GLY A 56 -0.88 9.26 -18.80
CA GLY A 56 -0.98 10.24 -19.90
C GLY A 56 -2.42 10.70 -20.16
N VAL A 57 -3.28 10.69 -19.15
CA VAL A 57 -4.69 11.08 -19.28
C VAL A 57 -4.95 12.43 -18.65
N THR A 58 -6.10 13.01 -18.96
CA THR A 58 -6.66 14.18 -18.27
C THR A 58 -8.00 13.80 -17.69
N VAL A 59 -8.11 13.76 -16.36
CA VAL A 59 -9.36 13.43 -15.67
C VAL A 59 -10.31 14.63 -15.73
N LEU A 60 -11.43 14.45 -16.44
CA LEU A 60 -12.48 15.46 -16.61
C LEU A 60 -13.43 15.49 -15.40
N SER A 61 -13.84 14.30 -14.95
CA SER A 61 -14.75 14.13 -13.83
C SER A 61 -14.46 12.83 -13.10
N ALA A 62 -14.48 12.88 -11.78
CA ALA A 62 -14.33 11.69 -10.94
C ALA A 62 -15.47 11.67 -9.94
N LYS A 63 -16.38 10.72 -10.13
CA LYS A 63 -17.52 10.43 -9.26
C LYS A 63 -17.46 8.96 -8.87
N TRP A 64 -18.10 8.60 -7.76
CA TRP A 64 -18.10 7.21 -7.31
C TRP A 64 -18.84 6.26 -8.27
N ASP A 65 -19.79 6.76 -9.08
CA ASP A 65 -20.53 5.97 -10.07
C ASP A 65 -19.82 5.93 -11.43
N GLN A 66 -19.01 6.98 -11.78
CA GLN A 66 -18.28 7.03 -13.03
C GLN A 66 -17.05 7.92 -12.98
N VAL A 67 -16.03 7.56 -13.76
CA VAL A 67 -14.84 8.36 -14.00
C VAL A 67 -14.74 8.64 -15.50
N LEU A 68 -14.60 9.93 -15.86
CA LEU A 68 -14.42 10.39 -17.24
C LEU A 68 -13.03 10.97 -17.39
N PHE A 69 -12.31 10.58 -18.42
CA PHE A 69 -10.99 11.13 -18.73
C PHE A 69 -10.73 11.15 -20.25
N LYS A 70 -9.83 12.02 -20.69
CA LYS A 70 -9.32 12.05 -22.06
C LYS A 70 -8.06 11.20 -22.18
N GLN A 71 -7.96 10.40 -23.23
CA GLN A 71 -6.78 9.62 -23.61
C GLN A 71 -6.59 9.70 -25.12
N GLY A 72 -5.46 10.26 -25.59
CA GLY A 72 -5.21 10.39 -27.02
C GLY A 72 -6.31 11.15 -27.79
N GLY A 73 -6.91 12.18 -27.18
CA GLY A 73 -8.01 12.95 -27.79
C GLY A 73 -9.42 12.38 -27.55
N ASN A 74 -9.55 11.10 -27.25
CA ASN A 74 -10.84 10.44 -27.01
C ASN A 74 -11.28 10.56 -25.54
N THR A 75 -12.61 10.72 -25.33
CA THR A 75 -13.18 10.65 -23.99
C THR A 75 -13.51 9.21 -23.63
N VAL A 76 -12.90 8.73 -22.54
CA VAL A 76 -13.11 7.39 -22.00
C VAL A 76 -13.96 7.50 -20.73
N LYS A 77 -14.94 6.60 -20.61
CA LYS A 77 -15.81 6.45 -19.43
C LYS A 77 -15.56 5.10 -18.77
N LEU A 78 -15.27 5.11 -17.47
CA LEU A 78 -15.21 3.91 -16.63
C LEU A 78 -16.26 4.01 -15.51
N LEU A 79 -16.81 2.86 -15.11
CA LEU A 79 -17.59 2.77 -13.87
C LEU A 79 -16.67 3.05 -12.68
N GLY A 80 -17.15 3.80 -11.70
CA GLY A 80 -16.33 4.22 -10.56
C GLY A 80 -15.80 3.05 -9.72
N ASP A 81 -16.60 1.97 -9.57
CA ASP A 81 -16.20 0.75 -8.86
C ASP A 81 -15.10 -0.05 -9.59
N LYS A 82 -14.87 0.22 -10.88
CA LYS A 82 -13.77 -0.34 -11.67
C LYS A 82 -12.48 0.47 -11.58
N VAL A 83 -12.50 1.60 -10.88
CA VAL A 83 -11.34 2.45 -10.64
C VAL A 83 -10.92 2.31 -9.18
N SER A 84 -9.68 1.89 -8.95
CA SER A 84 -9.13 1.71 -7.59
C SER A 84 -8.46 2.96 -7.06
N SER A 85 -7.89 3.79 -7.94
CA SER A 85 -7.33 5.08 -7.57
C SER A 85 -7.24 6.04 -8.76
N ILE A 86 -7.26 7.32 -8.44
CA ILE A 86 -7.08 8.44 -9.37
C ILE A 86 -5.99 9.31 -8.79
N GLN A 87 -4.99 9.64 -9.61
CA GLN A 87 -3.91 10.57 -9.25
C GLN A 87 -3.96 11.73 -10.24
N ARG A 88 -4.60 12.82 -9.84
CA ARG A 88 -4.61 14.06 -10.62
C ARG A 88 -3.35 14.86 -10.35
N GLU A 89 -2.83 15.50 -11.37
CA GLU A 89 -1.67 16.37 -11.18
C GLU A 89 -1.99 17.49 -10.19
N SER A 90 -1.19 17.60 -9.15
CA SER A 90 -1.28 18.65 -8.15
C SER A 90 0.04 18.80 -7.42
N ALA A 91 0.69 19.93 -7.58
CA ALA A 91 1.92 20.26 -6.85
C ALA A 91 1.69 20.24 -5.32
N TYR A 92 0.48 20.55 -4.86
CA TYR A 92 0.14 20.55 -3.44
C TYR A 92 -0.04 19.14 -2.87
N LEU A 93 -0.70 18.24 -3.60
CA LEU A 93 -1.02 16.91 -3.09
C LEU A 93 0.09 15.87 -3.34
N GLN A 94 0.98 16.11 -4.30
CA GLN A 94 2.06 15.18 -4.63
C GLN A 94 2.98 14.86 -3.45
N PRO A 95 3.44 15.84 -2.63
CA PRO A 95 4.25 15.54 -1.44
C PRO A 95 3.52 14.67 -0.41
N VAL A 96 2.22 14.90 -0.23
CA VAL A 96 1.37 14.11 0.69
C VAL A 96 1.24 12.67 0.19
N ARG A 97 0.91 12.49 -1.09
CA ARG A 97 0.79 11.16 -1.72
C ARG A 97 2.10 10.38 -1.66
N SER A 98 3.22 11.06 -1.96
CA SER A 98 4.55 10.46 -1.90
C SER A 98 4.90 10.02 -0.48
N ALA A 99 4.67 10.83 0.53
CA ALA A 99 4.92 10.50 1.92
C ALA A 99 4.04 9.31 2.39
N ILE A 100 2.76 9.27 2.00
CA ILE A 100 1.89 8.12 2.30
C ILE A 100 2.40 6.85 1.61
N SER A 101 2.82 6.93 0.35
CA SER A 101 3.30 5.77 -0.41
C SER A 101 4.63 5.21 0.10
N SER A 102 5.49 6.07 0.65
CA SER A 102 6.75 5.67 1.29
C SER A 102 6.59 5.21 2.75
N GLY A 103 5.36 5.29 3.32
CA GLY A 103 5.10 4.94 4.71
C GLY A 103 5.54 6.00 5.73
N ASP A 104 5.93 7.19 5.27
CA ASP A 104 6.30 8.32 6.14
C ASP A 104 5.03 9.14 6.50
N TYR A 105 4.23 8.57 7.39
CA TYR A 105 2.96 9.15 7.77
C TYR A 105 3.11 10.44 8.58
N ALA A 106 4.18 10.58 9.34
CA ALA A 106 4.49 11.81 10.08
C ALA A 106 4.71 12.97 9.11
N ARG A 107 5.52 12.76 8.07
CA ARG A 107 5.74 13.73 7.00
C ARG A 107 4.45 14.02 6.22
N ALA A 108 3.64 12.99 5.96
CA ALA A 108 2.35 13.18 5.29
C ALA A 108 1.43 14.11 6.10
N LEU A 109 1.26 13.86 7.39
CA LEU A 109 0.44 14.67 8.28
C LEU A 109 0.97 16.10 8.44
N SER A 110 2.30 16.27 8.56
CA SER A 110 2.94 17.59 8.56
C SER A 110 2.69 18.36 7.26
N SER A 111 2.76 17.67 6.11
CA SER A 111 2.48 18.30 4.81
C SER A 111 1.01 18.68 4.68
N ILE A 112 0.08 17.87 5.17
CA ILE A 112 -1.36 18.14 5.21
C ILE A 112 -1.63 19.38 6.07
N SER A 113 -1.07 19.46 7.28
CA SER A 113 -1.25 20.60 8.18
C SER A 113 -0.83 21.93 7.55
N LYS A 114 0.22 21.94 6.71
CA LYS A 114 0.66 23.13 5.96
C LYS A 114 -0.32 23.52 4.84
N LEU A 115 -1.19 22.62 4.42
CA LEU A 115 -2.18 22.84 3.37
C LEU A 115 -3.55 23.22 3.91
N ASP A 116 -3.86 22.91 5.17
CA ASP A 116 -5.17 23.17 5.80
C ASP A 116 -5.55 24.68 5.74
N GLY A 117 -4.58 25.60 5.76
CA GLY A 117 -4.79 27.05 5.64
C GLY A 117 -4.77 27.61 4.21
N ARG A 118 -4.51 26.80 3.18
CA ARG A 118 -4.31 27.29 1.80
C ARG A 118 -5.60 27.44 0.97
N GLY A 119 -6.76 27.14 1.53
CA GLY A 119 -8.04 27.33 0.85
C GLY A 119 -8.21 26.47 -0.41
N LEU A 120 -7.69 25.24 -0.42
CA LEU A 120 -7.91 24.31 -1.51
C LEU A 120 -9.41 24.11 -1.75
N LYS A 121 -9.82 23.99 -3.01
CA LYS A 121 -11.24 23.87 -3.39
C LYS A 121 -11.48 22.65 -4.28
N GLY A 122 -12.75 22.28 -4.39
CA GLY A 122 -13.20 21.18 -5.25
C GLY A 122 -12.50 19.86 -4.94
N TRP A 123 -12.08 19.15 -5.98
CA TRP A 123 -11.47 17.83 -5.86
C TRP A 123 -10.18 17.79 -5.02
N GLN A 124 -9.41 18.89 -4.99
CA GLN A 124 -8.17 18.96 -4.19
C GLN A 124 -8.47 18.97 -2.70
N ALA A 125 -9.50 19.73 -2.28
CA ALA A 125 -9.94 19.75 -0.89
C ALA A 125 -10.50 18.38 -0.46
N ALA A 126 -11.33 17.78 -1.29
CA ALA A 126 -11.91 16.46 -1.04
C ALA A 126 -10.81 15.39 -0.92
N GLU A 127 -9.86 15.35 -1.85
CA GLU A 127 -8.76 14.41 -1.81
C GLU A 127 -7.85 14.65 -0.59
N LEU A 128 -7.53 15.91 -0.26
CA LEU A 128 -6.70 16.23 0.92
C LEU A 128 -7.33 15.70 2.20
N GLN A 129 -8.63 15.89 2.38
CA GLN A 129 -9.35 15.40 3.56
C GLN A 129 -9.37 13.86 3.60
N TYR A 130 -9.60 13.20 2.46
CA TYR A 130 -9.47 11.75 2.37
C TYR A 130 -8.06 11.26 2.72
N LEU A 131 -7.01 11.91 2.16
CA LEU A 131 -5.61 11.57 2.44
C LEU A 131 -5.25 11.79 3.92
N LYS A 132 -5.83 12.79 4.58
CA LYS A 132 -5.67 13.02 6.03
C LYS A 132 -6.19 11.84 6.84
N GLY A 133 -7.41 11.38 6.57
CA GLY A 133 -7.97 10.20 7.22
C GLY A 133 -7.13 8.95 6.95
N LYS A 134 -6.68 8.75 5.69
CA LYS A 134 -5.82 7.63 5.30
C LYS A 134 -4.47 7.66 6.01
N ALA A 135 -3.85 8.83 6.16
CA ALA A 135 -2.57 8.98 6.85
C ALA A 135 -2.70 8.66 8.35
N HIS A 136 -3.74 9.17 9.02
CA HIS A 136 -4.02 8.81 10.42
C HIS A 136 -4.25 7.32 10.60
N LEU A 137 -5.06 6.69 9.73
CA LEU A 137 -5.32 5.25 9.80
C LEU A 137 -4.03 4.44 9.68
N ALA A 138 -3.20 4.78 8.68
CA ALA A 138 -1.93 4.10 8.44
C ALA A 138 -0.88 4.37 9.53
N ALA A 139 -0.96 5.50 10.23
CA ALA A 139 -0.14 5.81 11.40
C ALA A 139 -0.58 5.05 12.67
N GLY A 140 -1.72 4.32 12.62
CA GLY A 140 -2.30 3.63 13.77
C GLY A 140 -3.15 4.54 14.67
N GLU A 141 -3.51 5.73 14.20
CA GLU A 141 -4.33 6.71 14.91
C GLU A 141 -5.81 6.56 14.52
N ALA A 142 -6.36 5.35 14.71
CA ALA A 142 -7.68 4.96 14.21
C ALA A 142 -8.83 5.88 14.68
N GLY A 143 -8.76 6.40 15.92
CA GLY A 143 -9.76 7.34 16.41
C GLY A 143 -9.77 8.67 15.64
N LYS A 144 -8.59 9.23 15.34
CA LYS A 144 -8.48 10.44 14.51
C LYS A 144 -8.92 10.17 13.08
N ALA A 145 -8.55 9.01 12.52
CA ALA A 145 -8.97 8.61 11.19
C ALA A 145 -10.49 8.52 11.06
N ASP A 146 -11.18 7.87 12.03
CA ASP A 146 -12.65 7.80 12.03
C ASP A 146 -13.28 9.19 12.10
N GLY A 147 -12.76 10.11 12.93
CA GLY A 147 -13.23 11.49 13.00
C GLY A 147 -13.16 12.20 11.64
N VAL A 148 -11.99 12.18 11.00
CA VAL A 148 -11.78 12.80 9.68
C VAL A 148 -12.69 12.19 8.61
N PHE A 149 -12.79 10.86 8.55
CA PHE A 149 -13.67 10.20 7.59
C PHE A 149 -15.15 10.45 7.88
N LYS A 150 -15.55 10.56 9.16
CA LYS A 150 -16.92 10.90 9.55
C LYS A 150 -17.31 12.29 9.01
N GLU A 151 -16.46 13.28 9.22
CA GLU A 151 -16.66 14.63 8.70
C GLU A 151 -16.73 14.63 7.17
N PHE A 152 -15.82 13.93 6.50
CA PHE A 152 -15.83 13.80 5.04
C PHE A 152 -17.14 13.21 4.53
N VAL A 153 -17.58 12.10 5.11
CA VAL A 153 -18.84 11.42 4.72
C VAL A 153 -20.05 12.34 4.95
N ALA A 154 -20.10 13.06 6.06
CA ALA A 154 -21.20 13.98 6.35
C ALA A 154 -21.24 15.14 5.33
N ALA A 155 -20.10 15.72 4.99
CA ALA A 155 -20.02 16.83 4.03
C ALA A 155 -20.30 16.41 2.58
N ASN A 156 -20.09 15.14 2.23
CA ASN A 156 -20.18 14.64 0.85
C ASN A 156 -21.36 13.66 0.64
N LYS A 157 -22.24 13.48 1.60
CA LYS A 157 -23.34 12.51 1.55
C LYS A 157 -24.22 12.67 0.31
N GLU A 158 -24.54 13.91 -0.04
CA GLU A 158 -25.41 14.23 -1.19
C GLU A 158 -24.62 14.45 -2.49
N THR A 159 -23.30 14.38 -2.41
CA THR A 159 -22.44 14.51 -3.59
C THR A 159 -22.12 13.15 -4.19
N LYS A 160 -21.65 13.16 -5.44
CA LYS A 160 -21.12 11.95 -6.06
C LYS A 160 -19.60 11.89 -5.99
N ASP A 161 -18.99 12.47 -4.94
CA ASP A 161 -17.53 12.51 -4.81
C ASP A 161 -16.91 11.11 -4.88
N TYR A 162 -15.82 10.99 -5.64
CA TYR A 162 -15.13 9.71 -5.87
C TYR A 162 -14.62 9.08 -4.56
N TRP A 163 -14.18 9.91 -3.59
CA TRP A 163 -13.61 9.44 -2.34
C TRP A 163 -14.65 9.00 -1.30
N LEU A 164 -15.95 9.25 -1.54
CA LEU A 164 -17.00 8.94 -0.58
C LEU A 164 -17.03 7.45 -0.17
N PRO A 165 -17.10 6.46 -1.07
CA PRO A 165 -17.06 5.06 -0.67
C PRO A 165 -15.69 4.66 -0.06
N HIS A 166 -14.60 5.30 -0.45
CA HIS A 166 -13.30 5.08 0.15
C HIS A 166 -13.26 5.55 1.61
N ALA A 167 -13.88 6.69 1.92
CA ALA A 167 -13.97 7.21 3.29
C ALA A 167 -14.88 6.34 4.17
N ILE A 168 -16.02 5.86 3.64
CA ILE A 168 -16.90 4.90 4.35
C ILE A 168 -16.13 3.61 4.66
N TYR A 169 -15.39 3.08 3.69
CA TYR A 169 -14.53 1.92 3.90
C TYR A 169 -13.44 2.20 4.96
N GLY A 170 -12.82 3.38 4.91
CA GLY A 170 -11.84 3.84 5.90
C GLY A 170 -12.41 3.89 7.32
N ARG A 171 -13.67 4.31 7.50
CA ARG A 171 -14.37 4.24 8.79
C ARG A 171 -14.55 2.82 9.29
N GLY A 172 -14.91 1.90 8.39
CA GLY A 172 -14.99 0.47 8.70
C GLY A 172 -13.64 -0.08 9.21
N GLN A 173 -12.54 0.24 8.52
CA GLN A 173 -11.20 -0.17 8.93
C GLN A 173 -10.79 0.46 10.28
N ALA A 174 -11.05 1.75 10.47
CA ALA A 174 -10.79 2.42 11.75
C ALA A 174 -11.58 1.76 12.90
N SER A 175 -12.82 1.36 12.65
CA SER A 175 -13.64 0.64 13.64
C SER A 175 -13.08 -0.74 13.96
N LEU A 176 -12.51 -1.46 12.98
CA LEU A 176 -11.81 -2.72 13.21
C LEU A 176 -10.56 -2.52 14.08
N ASP A 177 -9.75 -1.51 13.77
CA ASP A 177 -8.53 -1.19 14.53
C ASP A 177 -8.83 -0.75 15.97
N LEU A 178 -10.02 -0.18 16.21
CA LEU A 178 -10.54 0.17 17.54
C LEU A 178 -11.23 -1.00 18.26
N GLY A 179 -11.28 -2.20 17.67
CA GLY A 179 -11.99 -3.35 18.21
C GLY A 179 -13.52 -3.23 18.21
N ARG A 180 -14.09 -2.28 17.43
CA ARG A 180 -15.54 -1.99 17.39
C ARG A 180 -16.22 -2.75 16.26
N GLY A 181 -16.35 -4.08 16.40
CA GLY A 181 -16.85 -4.97 15.36
C GLY A 181 -18.24 -4.59 14.81
N ASN A 182 -19.19 -4.24 15.66
CA ASN A 182 -20.55 -3.85 15.23
C ASN A 182 -20.55 -2.55 14.42
N SER A 183 -19.79 -1.53 14.85
CA SER A 183 -19.64 -0.29 14.09
C SER A 183 -18.96 -0.54 12.74
N ALA A 184 -17.95 -1.39 12.70
CA ALA A 184 -17.29 -1.79 11.46
C ALA A 184 -18.29 -2.43 10.49
N GLN A 185 -19.11 -3.36 10.96
CA GLN A 185 -20.15 -4.01 10.16
C GLN A 185 -21.12 -2.98 9.55
N THR A 186 -21.63 -2.03 10.35
CA THR A 186 -22.53 -0.97 9.87
C THR A 186 -21.89 -0.13 8.77
N HIS A 187 -20.61 0.26 8.94
CA HIS A 187 -19.92 1.04 7.93
C HIS A 187 -19.70 0.24 6.63
N PHE A 188 -19.34 -1.04 6.72
CA PHE A 188 -19.16 -1.88 5.54
C PHE A 188 -20.49 -2.14 4.81
N GLN A 189 -21.59 -2.34 5.52
CA GLN A 189 -22.92 -2.46 4.93
C GLN A 189 -23.33 -1.19 4.15
N GLY A 190 -22.91 -0.02 4.62
CA GLY A 190 -23.10 1.26 3.93
C GLY A 190 -22.43 1.34 2.56
N LEU A 191 -21.59 0.37 2.17
CA LEU A 191 -20.95 0.33 0.86
C LEU A 191 -21.81 -0.34 -0.24
N ALA A 192 -22.93 -0.94 0.10
CA ALA A 192 -23.78 -1.65 -0.85
C ALA A 192 -24.22 -0.82 -2.08
N PRO A 193 -24.53 0.48 -1.97
CA PRO A 193 -24.95 1.30 -3.11
C PRO A 193 -23.86 1.61 -4.13
N TYR A 194 -22.58 1.42 -3.78
CA TYR A 194 -21.44 1.93 -4.57
C TYR A 194 -20.91 0.94 -5.61
N GLY A 195 -21.61 -0.17 -5.83
CA GLY A 195 -21.32 -1.13 -6.90
C GLY A 195 -20.65 -2.43 -6.43
N PRO A 196 -20.58 -3.42 -7.35
CA PRO A 196 -20.22 -4.80 -6.99
C PRO A 196 -18.82 -4.95 -6.34
N THR A 197 -17.85 -4.16 -6.76
CA THR A 197 -16.49 -4.20 -6.18
C THR A 197 -16.50 -3.72 -4.73
N TRP A 198 -17.33 -2.70 -4.41
CA TRP A 198 -17.49 -2.21 -3.04
C TRP A 198 -18.24 -3.21 -2.15
N VAL A 199 -19.23 -3.90 -2.68
CA VAL A 199 -19.92 -5.01 -1.98
C VAL A 199 -18.91 -6.11 -1.60
N LEU A 200 -17.98 -6.46 -2.48
CA LEU A 200 -16.94 -7.45 -2.18
C LEU A 200 -15.94 -6.95 -1.11
N ARG A 201 -15.57 -5.68 -1.16
CA ARG A 201 -14.76 -5.05 -0.10
C ARG A 201 -15.48 -5.02 1.24
N ALA A 202 -16.79 -4.74 1.22
CA ALA A 202 -17.62 -4.79 2.42
C ALA A 202 -17.63 -6.19 3.03
N LYS A 203 -17.88 -7.23 2.23
CA LYS A 203 -17.84 -8.62 2.71
C LYS A 203 -16.50 -9.02 3.31
N LEU A 204 -15.39 -8.55 2.71
CA LEU A 204 -14.05 -8.75 3.26
C LEU A 204 -13.90 -8.09 4.64
N GLY A 205 -14.36 -6.85 4.80
CA GLY A 205 -14.35 -6.13 6.06
C GLY A 205 -15.27 -6.76 7.12
N GLU A 206 -16.47 -7.19 6.73
CA GLU A 206 -17.38 -7.94 7.61
C GLU A 206 -16.74 -9.24 8.12
N ALA A 207 -16.05 -9.99 7.22
CA ALA A 207 -15.32 -11.20 7.61
C ALA A 207 -14.24 -10.91 8.65
N GLN A 208 -13.52 -9.78 8.51
CA GLN A 208 -12.53 -9.34 9.51
C GLN A 208 -13.19 -8.97 10.84
N GLY A 209 -14.34 -8.31 10.81
CA GLY A 209 -15.12 -8.00 12.03
C GLY A 209 -15.58 -9.26 12.76
N LEU A 210 -16.10 -10.24 12.03
CA LEU A 210 -16.47 -11.55 12.57
C LEU A 210 -15.26 -12.30 13.17
N PHE A 211 -14.10 -12.19 12.52
CA PHE A 211 -12.85 -12.75 13.04
C PHE A 211 -12.47 -12.14 14.39
N LEU A 212 -12.51 -10.81 14.51
CA LEU A 212 -12.24 -10.11 15.77
C LEU A 212 -13.26 -10.50 16.86
N ALA A 213 -14.50 -10.72 16.48
CA ALA A 213 -15.56 -11.21 17.39
C ALA A 213 -15.42 -12.71 17.70
N LYS A 214 -14.36 -13.40 17.25
CA LYS A 214 -14.11 -14.83 17.40
C LYS A 214 -15.21 -15.73 16.78
N LYS A 215 -16.04 -15.19 15.89
CA LYS A 215 -17.05 -15.93 15.11
C LYS A 215 -16.38 -16.57 13.90
N TYR A 216 -15.54 -17.58 14.16
CA TYR A 216 -14.62 -18.14 13.16
C TYR A 216 -15.32 -18.85 12.00
N VAL A 217 -16.45 -19.50 12.24
CA VAL A 217 -17.21 -20.22 11.19
C VAL A 217 -17.78 -19.22 10.20
N GLU A 218 -18.47 -18.20 10.69
CA GLU A 218 -19.09 -17.15 9.87
C GLU A 218 -18.02 -16.31 9.16
N SER A 219 -16.94 -15.98 9.86
CA SER A 219 -15.79 -15.26 9.26
C SER A 219 -15.22 -16.04 8.08
N ARG A 220 -14.96 -17.33 8.25
CA ARG A 220 -14.46 -18.21 7.18
C ARG A 220 -15.41 -18.31 6.01
N ALA A 221 -16.72 -18.41 6.27
CA ALA A 221 -17.74 -18.43 5.21
C ALA A 221 -17.71 -17.15 4.39
N LYS A 222 -17.66 -15.99 5.03
CA LYS A 222 -17.56 -14.67 4.35
C LYS A 222 -16.26 -14.52 3.55
N PHE A 223 -15.12 -14.95 4.07
CA PHE A 223 -13.87 -14.97 3.29
C PHE A 223 -13.99 -15.88 2.06
N ASN A 224 -14.61 -17.06 2.18
CA ASN A 224 -14.83 -17.96 1.06
C ASN A 224 -15.74 -17.35 -0.02
N GLU A 225 -16.80 -16.60 0.36
CA GLU A 225 -17.64 -15.89 -0.60
C GLU A 225 -16.83 -14.95 -1.51
N VAL A 226 -15.86 -14.22 -0.94
CA VAL A 226 -15.01 -13.30 -1.70
C VAL A 226 -13.94 -14.07 -2.50
N ALA A 227 -13.27 -15.05 -1.88
CA ALA A 227 -12.20 -15.82 -2.51
C ALA A 227 -12.69 -16.59 -3.74
N ASN A 228 -13.91 -17.14 -3.68
CA ASN A 228 -14.50 -17.98 -4.75
C ASN A 228 -15.30 -17.16 -5.77
N ASN A 229 -15.45 -15.84 -5.58
CA ASN A 229 -16.20 -15.01 -6.50
C ASN A 229 -15.42 -14.80 -7.80
N ARG A 230 -15.92 -15.34 -8.92
CA ARG A 230 -15.24 -15.23 -10.23
C ARG A 230 -15.05 -13.79 -10.70
N LYS A 231 -15.97 -12.88 -10.31
CA LYS A 231 -15.94 -11.44 -10.68
C LYS A 231 -15.10 -10.60 -9.72
N ALA A 232 -14.63 -11.16 -8.61
CA ALA A 232 -13.79 -10.42 -7.67
C ALA A 232 -12.43 -10.11 -8.29
N PRO A 233 -11.90 -8.88 -8.10
CA PRO A 233 -10.50 -8.59 -8.42
C PRO A 233 -9.57 -9.54 -7.68
N ASP A 234 -8.47 -9.94 -8.33
CA ASP A 234 -7.54 -10.91 -7.74
C ASP A 234 -6.95 -10.43 -6.41
N SER A 235 -6.73 -9.12 -6.27
CA SER A 235 -6.29 -8.53 -5.00
C SER A 235 -7.26 -8.79 -3.84
N LEU A 236 -8.56 -8.77 -4.08
CA LEU A 236 -9.57 -9.09 -3.07
C LEU A 236 -9.66 -10.59 -2.80
N LYS A 237 -9.55 -11.44 -3.84
CA LYS A 237 -9.50 -12.90 -3.68
C LYS A 237 -8.33 -13.29 -2.79
N VAL A 238 -7.14 -12.76 -3.08
CA VAL A 238 -5.92 -13.06 -2.32
C VAL A 238 -6.03 -12.56 -0.87
N ALA A 239 -6.56 -11.36 -0.65
CA ALA A 239 -6.80 -10.86 0.71
C ALA A 239 -7.79 -11.76 1.49
N ALA A 240 -8.83 -12.26 0.82
CA ALA A 240 -9.79 -13.17 1.42
C ALA A 240 -9.16 -14.55 1.75
N VAL A 241 -8.31 -15.07 0.87
CA VAL A 241 -7.56 -16.33 1.14
C VAL A 241 -6.67 -16.16 2.37
N VAL A 242 -5.91 -15.06 2.48
CA VAL A 242 -5.08 -14.79 3.67
C VAL A 242 -5.93 -14.66 4.92
N GLY A 243 -7.07 -13.95 4.85
CA GLY A 243 -7.98 -13.83 5.98
C GLY A 243 -8.53 -15.19 6.44
N ARG A 244 -8.92 -16.05 5.49
CA ARG A 244 -9.34 -17.43 5.79
C ARG A 244 -8.23 -18.24 6.47
N ILE A 245 -6.99 -18.12 6.01
CA ILE A 245 -5.85 -18.82 6.64
C ILE A 245 -5.57 -18.27 8.04
N ASP A 246 -5.73 -16.96 8.26
CA ASP A 246 -5.60 -16.36 9.60
C ASP A 246 -6.61 -16.97 10.60
N VAL A 247 -7.84 -17.25 10.13
CA VAL A 247 -8.84 -18.00 10.94
C VAL A 247 -8.33 -19.42 11.28
N ILE A 248 -7.76 -20.14 10.32
CA ILE A 248 -7.21 -21.49 10.52
C ILE A 248 -6.06 -21.44 11.55
N VAL A 249 -5.17 -20.46 11.44
CA VAL A 249 -4.07 -20.21 12.41
C VAL A 249 -4.62 -19.95 13.81
N SER A 250 -5.66 -19.13 13.94
CA SER A 250 -6.29 -18.79 15.22
C SER A 250 -6.96 -20.02 15.86
N GLN A 251 -7.35 -21.00 15.05
CA GLN A 251 -7.83 -22.31 15.51
C GLN A 251 -6.71 -23.31 15.80
N LYS A 252 -5.43 -22.88 15.75
CA LYS A 252 -4.22 -23.70 15.99
C LYS A 252 -4.04 -24.86 15.01
N GLN A 253 -4.66 -24.80 13.83
CA GLN A 253 -4.51 -25.79 12.76
C GLN A 253 -3.27 -25.46 11.91
N TYR A 254 -2.08 -25.49 12.54
CA TYR A 254 -0.84 -24.94 11.96
C TYR A 254 -0.37 -25.67 10.71
N ASP A 255 -0.38 -27.00 10.69
CA ASP A 255 0.06 -27.80 9.52
C ASP A 255 -0.80 -27.51 8.29
N LYS A 256 -2.12 -27.40 8.49
CA LYS A 256 -3.05 -27.04 7.43
C LYS A 256 -2.81 -25.62 6.93
N ALA A 257 -2.58 -24.68 7.84
CA ALA A 257 -2.28 -23.30 7.49
C ALA A 257 -0.97 -23.18 6.69
N ILE A 258 0.09 -23.91 7.08
CA ILE A 258 1.36 -23.96 6.36
C ILE A 258 1.14 -24.49 4.93
N SER A 259 0.44 -25.63 4.77
CA SER A 259 0.15 -26.20 3.46
C SER A 259 -0.62 -25.22 2.56
N ASP A 260 -1.67 -24.56 3.10
CA ASP A 260 -2.46 -23.58 2.35
C ASP A 260 -1.62 -22.34 1.96
N LEU A 261 -0.74 -21.88 2.84
CA LEU A 261 0.17 -20.74 2.59
C LEU A 261 1.21 -21.07 1.53
N GLU A 262 1.86 -22.23 1.64
CA GLU A 262 2.86 -22.69 0.67
C GLU A 262 2.25 -22.77 -0.73
N LYS A 263 1.14 -23.49 -0.86
CA LYS A 263 0.43 -23.67 -2.13
C LYS A 263 0.02 -22.34 -2.76
N THR A 264 -0.45 -21.39 -1.95
CA THR A 264 -1.00 -20.14 -2.48
C THR A 264 0.07 -19.09 -2.76
N PHE A 265 1.09 -18.96 -1.89
CA PHE A 265 2.00 -17.81 -1.92
C PHE A 265 3.46 -18.15 -2.26
N PHE A 266 3.90 -19.40 -2.05
CA PHE A 266 5.32 -19.71 -2.10
C PHE A 266 5.72 -20.75 -3.14
N THR A 267 4.83 -21.66 -3.53
CA THR A 267 5.14 -22.73 -4.51
C THR A 267 4.30 -22.70 -5.77
N GLY A 268 3.15 -22.00 -5.78
CA GLY A 268 2.23 -21.98 -6.92
C GLY A 268 2.62 -20.98 -8.02
N SER A 269 2.05 -21.16 -9.21
CA SER A 269 2.18 -20.23 -10.35
C SER A 269 1.68 -18.81 -10.02
N THR A 270 0.71 -18.69 -9.13
CA THR A 270 0.20 -17.44 -8.57
C THR A 270 1.24 -16.69 -7.73
N ALA A 271 2.26 -17.38 -7.21
CA ALA A 271 3.33 -16.77 -6.42
C ALA A 271 4.25 -15.85 -7.24
N ARG A 272 4.31 -16.01 -8.57
CA ARG A 272 5.32 -15.35 -9.42
C ARG A 272 4.90 -14.03 -10.01
N GLY A 273 3.64 -13.65 -10.00
CA GLY A 273 3.14 -12.52 -10.81
C GLY A 273 2.47 -11.39 -10.06
N LEU A 274 2.25 -11.52 -8.77
CA LEU A 274 1.31 -10.64 -8.08
C LEU A 274 1.98 -10.06 -6.83
N ASP A 275 2.43 -8.82 -6.97
CA ASP A 275 2.81 -8.01 -5.82
C ASP A 275 1.56 -7.60 -5.04
N TYR A 276 1.00 -8.55 -4.30
CA TYR A 276 -0.07 -8.31 -3.34
C TYR A 276 0.47 -7.79 -2.01
N GLY A 277 1.51 -6.96 -2.06
CA GLY A 277 2.23 -6.33 -0.95
C GLY A 277 1.77 -6.74 0.45
N LYS A 278 0.66 -6.16 0.93
CA LYS A 278 0.15 -6.44 2.28
C LYS A 278 -0.30 -7.89 2.49
N SER A 279 -0.93 -8.52 1.50
CA SER A 279 -1.39 -9.91 1.61
C SER A 279 -0.21 -10.90 1.70
N ARG A 280 0.83 -10.68 0.88
CA ARG A 280 2.05 -11.48 0.93
C ARG A 280 2.83 -11.26 2.21
N ALA A 281 2.90 -10.01 2.69
CA ALA A 281 3.49 -9.69 3.98
C ALA A 281 2.80 -10.43 5.13
N LYS A 282 1.46 -10.41 5.17
CA LYS A 282 0.66 -11.13 6.15
C LYS A 282 0.85 -12.64 6.04
N ALA A 283 0.87 -13.21 4.83
CA ALA A 283 1.14 -14.63 4.59
C ALA A 283 2.53 -15.04 5.13
N THR A 284 3.56 -14.22 4.87
CA THR A 284 4.92 -14.45 5.39
C THR A 284 4.97 -14.45 6.90
N TYR A 285 4.28 -13.48 7.53
CA TYR A 285 4.14 -13.43 8.99
C TYR A 285 3.43 -14.67 9.54
N LEU A 286 2.30 -15.08 8.93
CA LEU A 286 1.53 -16.25 9.37
C LEU A 286 2.32 -17.54 9.28
N MET A 287 3.21 -17.71 8.29
CA MET A 287 4.16 -18.84 8.23
C MET A 287 5.01 -18.91 9.51
N GLY A 288 5.56 -17.78 9.94
CA GLY A 288 6.34 -17.70 11.17
C GLY A 288 5.51 -18.01 12.42
N VAL A 289 4.26 -17.52 12.47
CA VAL A 289 3.33 -17.83 13.57
C VAL A 289 3.01 -19.34 13.63
N CYS A 290 2.77 -19.98 12.48
CA CYS A 290 2.48 -21.41 12.42
C CYS A 290 3.66 -22.23 12.94
N TYR A 291 4.87 -22.00 12.43
CA TYR A 291 6.06 -22.71 12.90
C TYR A 291 6.35 -22.48 14.38
N LYS A 292 6.15 -21.24 14.88
CA LYS A 292 6.23 -20.95 16.33
C LYS A 292 5.22 -21.79 17.12
N GLY A 293 4.00 -21.96 16.59
CA GLY A 293 2.92 -22.71 17.24
C GLY A 293 3.13 -24.22 17.28
N LEU A 294 3.89 -24.79 16.30
CA LEU A 294 4.26 -26.20 16.28
C LEU A 294 5.32 -26.57 17.32
N THR A 295 6.00 -25.56 17.89
CA THR A 295 7.04 -25.73 18.91
C THR A 295 8.22 -26.64 18.49
N GLY A 296 9.13 -26.95 19.42
CA GLY A 296 10.35 -27.73 19.11
C GLY A 296 11.44 -26.90 18.39
N LYS A 297 12.72 -27.22 18.66
CA LYS A 297 13.87 -26.42 18.19
C LYS A 297 13.87 -26.18 16.69
N GLY A 298 13.70 -27.22 15.88
CA GLY A 298 13.71 -27.10 14.41
C GLY A 298 12.55 -26.26 13.88
N ASN A 299 11.39 -26.28 14.51
CA ASN A 299 10.27 -25.43 14.14
C ASN A 299 10.48 -23.98 14.60
N LEU A 300 11.09 -23.75 15.75
CA LEU A 300 11.46 -22.42 16.22
C LEU A 300 12.50 -21.75 15.29
N GLU A 301 13.47 -22.51 14.76
CA GLU A 301 14.43 -22.03 13.78
C GLU A 301 13.76 -21.65 12.44
N LYS A 302 12.79 -22.44 11.99
CA LYS A 302 11.95 -22.08 10.82
C LYS A 302 11.11 -20.83 11.11
N ALA A 303 10.52 -20.71 12.31
CA ALA A 303 9.76 -19.53 12.72
C ALA A 303 10.64 -18.27 12.70
N GLU A 304 11.87 -18.35 13.23
CA GLU A 304 12.86 -17.26 13.16
C GLU A 304 13.03 -16.77 11.73
N ILE A 305 13.29 -17.68 10.78
CA ILE A 305 13.52 -17.32 9.37
C ILE A 305 12.30 -16.60 8.77
N TRP A 306 11.10 -17.12 8.98
CA TRP A 306 9.89 -16.53 8.41
C TRP A 306 9.52 -15.18 9.04
N LEU A 307 9.68 -15.04 10.36
CA LEU A 307 9.45 -13.77 11.05
C LEU A 307 10.50 -12.71 10.69
N LEU A 308 11.77 -13.11 10.51
CA LEU A 308 12.80 -12.21 9.98
C LEU A 308 12.46 -11.73 8.55
N LYS A 309 12.06 -12.65 7.66
CA LYS A 309 11.60 -12.28 6.31
C LYS A 309 10.44 -11.26 6.38
N ALA A 310 9.47 -11.50 7.26
CA ALA A 310 8.33 -10.58 7.41
C ALA A 310 8.77 -9.21 7.94
N ALA A 311 9.63 -9.15 8.94
CA ALA A 311 10.13 -7.91 9.53
C ALA A 311 11.05 -7.12 8.58
N VAL A 312 11.90 -7.79 7.80
CA VAL A 312 12.89 -7.11 6.96
C VAL A 312 12.28 -6.69 5.62
N LEU A 313 11.62 -7.61 4.92
CA LEU A 313 11.12 -7.37 3.56
C LEU A 313 9.87 -6.47 3.55
N TYR A 314 9.08 -6.50 4.62
CA TYR A 314 7.78 -5.82 4.69
C TYR A 314 7.69 -4.78 5.82
N ARG A 315 8.83 -4.20 6.21
CA ARG A 315 8.91 -3.20 7.29
C ARG A 315 7.99 -1.98 7.11
N HIS A 316 7.61 -1.67 5.88
CA HIS A 316 6.69 -0.59 5.55
C HIS A 316 5.23 -0.88 5.95
N HIS A 317 4.87 -2.15 6.20
CA HIS A 317 3.61 -2.53 6.82
C HIS A 317 3.79 -2.59 8.33
N LYS A 318 3.56 -1.45 9.02
CA LYS A 318 3.89 -1.26 10.43
C LYS A 318 3.27 -2.33 11.35
N ASP A 319 2.01 -2.70 11.12
CA ASP A 319 1.30 -3.75 11.86
C ASP A 319 2.03 -5.10 11.77
N ILE A 320 2.40 -5.50 10.56
CA ILE A 320 3.09 -6.77 10.31
C ILE A 320 4.52 -6.71 10.86
N TYR A 321 5.21 -5.58 10.70
CA TYR A 321 6.56 -5.38 11.23
C TYR A 321 6.58 -5.55 12.75
N VAL A 322 5.73 -4.81 13.47
CA VAL A 322 5.68 -4.86 14.95
C VAL A 322 5.31 -6.26 15.44
N ASN A 323 4.30 -6.89 14.82
CA ASN A 323 3.90 -8.26 15.16
C ASN A 323 5.02 -9.27 14.89
N SER A 324 5.78 -9.10 13.81
CA SER A 324 6.93 -9.96 13.50
C SER A 324 8.06 -9.78 14.51
N CYS A 325 8.36 -8.54 14.91
CA CYS A 325 9.35 -8.26 15.95
C CYS A 325 8.95 -8.92 17.29
N ASN A 326 7.69 -8.79 17.70
CA ASN A 326 7.19 -9.44 18.90
C ASN A 326 7.27 -10.97 18.80
N GLY A 327 6.92 -11.54 17.65
CA GLY A 327 7.07 -12.96 17.37
C GLY A 327 8.52 -13.44 17.49
N LEU A 328 9.48 -12.63 17.00
CA LEU A 328 10.92 -12.91 17.14
C LEU A 328 11.38 -12.87 18.60
N VAL A 329 10.88 -11.91 19.38
CA VAL A 329 11.15 -11.88 20.84
C VAL A 329 10.76 -13.19 21.50
N ASP A 330 9.56 -13.69 21.20
CA ASP A 330 9.06 -14.95 21.76
C ASP A 330 9.92 -16.15 21.33
N VAL A 331 10.27 -16.22 20.03
CA VAL A 331 11.10 -17.28 19.48
C VAL A 331 12.49 -17.28 20.10
N TYR A 332 13.14 -16.10 20.21
CA TYR A 332 14.48 -16.00 20.80
C TYR A 332 14.49 -16.34 22.30
N LYS A 333 13.45 -15.97 23.04
CA LYS A 333 13.31 -16.40 24.45
C LYS A 333 13.24 -17.93 24.56
N GLN A 334 12.42 -18.58 23.70
CA GLN A 334 12.31 -20.04 23.70
C GLN A 334 13.59 -20.76 23.25
N LEU A 335 14.42 -20.11 22.42
CA LEU A 335 15.73 -20.62 22.00
C LEU A 335 16.86 -20.27 23.00
N GLY A 336 16.58 -19.56 24.09
CA GLY A 336 17.60 -19.10 25.05
C GLY A 336 18.52 -17.97 24.56
N ARG A 337 18.14 -17.29 23.46
CA ARG A 337 18.93 -16.20 22.83
C ARG A 337 18.51 -14.83 23.37
N THR A 338 18.78 -14.56 24.63
CA THR A 338 18.25 -13.40 25.38
C THR A 338 18.64 -12.05 24.79
N GLU A 339 19.90 -11.90 24.32
CA GLU A 339 20.38 -10.64 23.70
C GLU A 339 19.57 -10.29 22.45
N ARG A 340 19.34 -11.27 21.58
CA ARG A 340 18.53 -11.09 20.38
C ARG A 340 17.06 -10.75 20.72
N ALA A 341 16.50 -11.39 21.76
CA ALA A 341 15.16 -11.07 22.21
C ALA A 341 15.06 -9.62 22.66
N THR A 342 16.05 -9.11 23.40
CA THR A 342 16.13 -7.71 23.85
C THR A 342 16.25 -6.74 22.69
N GLU A 343 17.11 -7.04 21.70
CA GLU A 343 17.27 -6.23 20.49
C GLU A 343 15.95 -6.08 19.71
N TRP A 344 15.27 -7.19 19.43
CA TRP A 344 14.02 -7.14 18.68
C TRP A 344 12.87 -6.52 19.49
N GLY A 345 12.89 -6.63 20.83
CA GLY A 345 11.97 -5.91 21.71
C GLY A 345 12.09 -4.40 21.59
N ARG A 346 13.33 -3.86 21.53
CA ARG A 346 13.57 -2.43 21.28
C ARG A 346 13.02 -2.00 19.91
N ARG A 347 13.25 -2.79 18.86
CA ARG A 347 12.73 -2.52 17.51
C ARG A 347 11.20 -2.52 17.46
N ALA A 348 10.53 -3.42 18.16
CA ALA A 348 9.09 -3.46 18.26
C ALA A 348 8.51 -2.19 18.92
N GLY A 349 9.18 -1.65 19.95
CA GLY A 349 8.79 -0.42 20.64
C GLY A 349 9.11 0.88 19.90
N GLY A 350 9.67 0.82 18.69
CA GLY A 350 10.02 2.01 17.90
C GLY A 350 11.19 2.83 18.46
N LYS A 351 11.95 2.29 19.39
CA LYS A 351 13.21 2.86 19.92
C LYS A 351 14.36 2.17 19.18
N SER A 352 14.67 2.68 18.00
CA SER A 352 15.89 2.31 17.25
C SER A 352 17.02 3.26 17.57
#